data_51d66cb203a4212875d03efdbd81a350
#
_entry.id   51d66cb203a4212875d03efdbd81a350
#
_cell.length_a   1.000
_cell.length_b   1.000
_cell.length_c   1.000
_cell.angle_alpha   90.00
_cell.angle_beta   90.00
_cell.angle_gamma   90.00
#
_symmetry.space_group_name_H-M   'P 1'
#
loop_
_entity.id
_entity.type
_entity.pdbx_description
1 polymer ?
#
loop_
_entity_poly.entity_id
_entity_poly.type
_entity_poly.pdbx_seq_one_letter_code
_entity_poly.pdbx_strand_id
1 'polypeptide(L)'
;INREGITTLMIYNNPFLGLSSFVSPIAMQVFVIAMIVLVILGTLLDIIHKKNVKYFFNNAKKAKRNAKIQLTASQKTSVILKTVASDIATTSELGRGKRRVAHVLGMYGTILFWIGSVVMIFCYSNPSSETPSFWPIIWHVGALMTVLGGGWFWFFLRVDVYSEAQPWYRIIKADLFVL
;
A
#
# COMPACT_ATOMS: atom_id res chain seq x y z
N ILE A 1 2.25 5.34 -37.84
CA ILE A 1 1.81 4.70 -36.56
C ILE A 1 1.05 5.77 -35.80
N ASN A 2 -0.25 5.55 -35.64
CA ASN A 2 -1.14 6.53 -35.04
C ASN A 2 -0.82 6.66 -33.53
N ARG A 3 -0.85 7.88 -32.97
CA ARG A 3 -0.53 8.13 -31.54
C ARG A 3 -1.37 7.25 -30.58
N GLU A 4 -2.60 6.96 -30.96
CA GLU A 4 -3.48 6.06 -30.19
C GLU A 4 -2.95 4.63 -30.12
N GLY A 5 -2.37 4.10 -31.19
CA GLY A 5 -1.78 2.76 -31.20
C GLY A 5 -0.53 2.64 -30.32
N ILE A 6 0.28 3.71 -30.21
CA ILE A 6 1.46 3.72 -29.33
C ILE A 6 1.04 3.72 -27.84
N THR A 7 0.06 4.54 -27.49
CA THR A 7 -0.43 4.63 -26.10
C THR A 7 -1.10 3.32 -25.66
N THR A 8 -1.88 2.70 -26.55
CA THR A 8 -2.53 1.41 -26.28
C THR A 8 -1.51 0.30 -26.10
N LEU A 9 -0.45 0.26 -26.92
CA LEU A 9 0.64 -0.72 -26.79
C LEU A 9 1.42 -0.56 -25.47
N MET A 10 1.63 0.66 -24.99
CA MET A 10 2.37 0.92 -23.75
C MET A 10 1.67 0.36 -22.51
N ILE A 11 0.34 0.47 -22.42
CA ILE A 11 -0.44 -0.01 -21.26
C ILE A 11 -0.41 -1.55 -21.15
N TYR A 12 -0.28 -2.25 -22.27
CA TYR A 12 -0.26 -3.73 -22.29
C TYR A 12 1.15 -4.32 -22.16
N ASN A 13 2.18 -3.52 -22.32
CA ASN A 13 3.56 -4.00 -22.25
C ASN A 13 4.11 -3.97 -20.83
N ASN A 14 4.90 -4.99 -20.50
CA ASN A 14 5.63 -5.05 -19.25
C ASN A 14 6.70 -3.94 -19.17
N PRO A 15 6.56 -2.93 -18.30
CA PRO A 15 7.49 -1.81 -18.23
C PRO A 15 8.89 -2.23 -17.77
N PHE A 16 9.01 -3.33 -17.04
CA PHE A 16 10.29 -3.84 -16.54
C PHE A 16 11.14 -4.48 -17.63
N LEU A 17 10.54 -4.96 -18.71
CA LEU A 17 11.31 -5.42 -19.88
C LEU A 17 12.02 -4.25 -20.58
N GLY A 18 11.40 -3.08 -20.67
CA GLY A 18 12.07 -1.87 -21.16
C GLY A 18 13.19 -1.43 -20.23
N LEU A 19 12.98 -1.51 -18.91
CA LEU A 19 13.99 -1.18 -17.90
C LEU A 19 15.17 -2.15 -17.90
N SER A 20 14.96 -3.40 -18.32
CA SER A 20 16.01 -4.44 -18.33
C SER A 20 17.19 -4.12 -19.28
N SER A 21 17.02 -3.17 -20.20
CA SER A 21 18.11 -2.65 -21.02
C SER A 21 19.13 -1.80 -20.23
N PHE A 22 18.74 -1.25 -19.09
CA PHE A 22 19.57 -0.40 -18.23
C PHE A 22 19.94 -1.10 -16.91
N VAL A 23 19.01 -1.87 -16.35
CA VAL A 23 19.16 -2.54 -15.05
C VAL A 23 18.90 -4.02 -15.24
N SER A 24 19.86 -4.87 -14.89
CA SER A 24 19.69 -6.31 -15.09
C SER A 24 18.48 -6.85 -14.29
N PRO A 25 17.75 -7.86 -14.80
CA PRO A 25 16.64 -8.50 -14.09
C PRO A 25 17.00 -8.95 -12.67
N ILE A 26 18.20 -9.50 -12.49
CA ILE A 26 18.71 -9.93 -11.19
C ILE A 26 18.84 -8.74 -10.23
N ALA A 27 19.34 -7.61 -10.70
CA ALA A 27 19.46 -6.41 -9.86
C ALA A 27 18.08 -5.89 -9.41
N MET A 28 17.07 -5.92 -10.29
CA MET A 28 15.68 -5.58 -9.93
C MET A 28 15.12 -6.54 -8.88
N GLN A 29 15.34 -7.85 -9.05
CA GLN A 29 14.88 -8.87 -8.09
C GLN A 29 15.56 -8.70 -6.73
N VAL A 30 16.87 -8.50 -6.69
CA VAL A 30 17.63 -8.24 -5.46
C VAL A 30 17.14 -6.96 -4.77
N PHE A 31 16.87 -5.92 -5.52
CA PHE A 31 16.33 -4.67 -4.98
C PHE A 31 14.97 -4.89 -4.30
N VAL A 32 14.04 -5.61 -4.95
CA VAL A 32 12.71 -5.91 -4.38
C VAL A 32 12.84 -6.76 -3.11
N ILE A 33 13.70 -7.78 -3.12
CA ILE A 33 13.97 -8.62 -1.94
C ILE A 33 14.55 -7.76 -0.80
N ALA A 34 15.53 -6.93 -1.11
CA ALA A 34 16.14 -6.04 -0.11
C ALA A 34 15.12 -5.09 0.52
N MET A 35 14.22 -4.50 -0.30
CA MET A 35 13.14 -3.64 0.19
C MET A 35 12.21 -4.39 1.14
N ILE A 36 11.77 -5.60 0.78
CA ILE A 36 10.91 -6.43 1.62
C ILE A 36 11.60 -6.75 2.95
N VAL A 37 12.85 -7.18 2.90
CA VAL A 37 13.65 -7.49 4.10
C VAL A 37 13.81 -6.27 5.00
N LEU A 38 14.12 -5.10 4.44
CA LEU A 38 14.25 -3.86 5.20
C LEU A 38 12.95 -3.45 5.87
N VAL A 39 11.80 -3.60 5.18
CA VAL A 39 10.48 -3.31 5.76
C VAL A 39 10.18 -4.26 6.92
N ILE A 40 10.44 -5.55 6.76
CA ILE A 40 10.24 -6.55 7.83
C ILE A 40 11.15 -6.23 9.02
N LEU A 41 12.44 -6.03 8.78
CA LEU A 41 13.39 -5.70 9.84
C LEU A 41 13.04 -4.39 10.56
N GLY A 42 12.70 -3.35 9.81
CA GLY A 42 12.27 -2.06 10.38
C GLY A 42 11.02 -2.21 11.24
N THR A 43 10.04 -2.97 10.77
CA THR A 43 8.81 -3.26 11.54
C THR A 43 9.12 -4.04 12.83
N LEU A 44 9.96 -5.06 12.75
CA LEU A 44 10.36 -5.84 13.92
C LEU A 44 11.12 -4.98 14.94
N LEU A 45 12.06 -4.16 14.48
CA LEU A 45 12.79 -3.24 15.34
C LEU A 45 11.85 -2.23 16.03
N ASP A 46 10.88 -1.68 15.29
CA ASP A 46 9.89 -0.76 15.84
C ASP A 46 9.02 -1.44 16.92
N ILE A 47 8.57 -2.65 16.67
CA ILE A 47 7.81 -3.47 17.62
C ILE A 47 8.60 -3.71 18.91
N ILE A 48 9.88 -4.07 18.78
CA ILE A 48 10.75 -4.36 19.93
C ILE A 48 11.05 -3.07 20.70
N HIS A 49 11.43 -2.01 19.99
CA HIS A 49 11.85 -0.75 20.60
C HIS A 49 10.71 -0.04 21.35
N LYS A 50 9.56 0.10 20.72
CA LYS A 50 8.41 0.82 21.30
C LYS A 50 7.63 0.02 22.34
N LYS A 51 7.93 -1.28 22.52
CA LYS A 51 7.22 -2.18 23.47
C LYS A 51 5.69 -2.17 23.28
N ASN A 52 5.19 -1.72 22.12
CA ASN A 52 3.77 -1.59 21.82
C ASN A 52 3.03 -2.92 21.92
N VAL A 53 3.67 -4.00 21.46
CA VAL A 53 3.11 -5.35 21.54
C VAL A 53 2.91 -5.80 23.00
N LYS A 54 3.89 -5.54 23.88
CA LYS A 54 3.76 -5.85 25.31
C LYS A 54 2.61 -5.07 25.95
N TYR A 55 2.49 -3.80 25.62
CA TYR A 55 1.38 -2.95 26.08
C TYR A 55 0.04 -3.47 25.60
N PHE A 56 -0.07 -3.80 24.31
CA PHE A 56 -1.28 -4.37 23.71
C PHE A 56 -1.72 -5.66 24.41
N PHE A 57 -0.81 -6.62 24.56
CA PHE A 57 -1.14 -7.90 25.24
C PHE A 57 -1.48 -7.73 26.72
N ASN A 58 -0.83 -6.82 27.42
CA ASN A 58 -1.16 -6.53 28.81
C ASN A 58 -2.57 -5.92 28.94
N ASN A 59 -2.93 -5.00 28.05
CA ASN A 59 -4.26 -4.42 28.01
C ASN A 59 -5.33 -5.44 27.61
N ALA A 60 -5.03 -6.30 26.64
CA ALA A 60 -5.93 -7.40 26.26
C ALA A 60 -6.17 -8.37 27.41
N LYS A 61 -5.13 -8.71 28.20
CA LYS A 61 -5.27 -9.52 29.43
C LYS A 61 -6.12 -8.83 30.48
N LYS A 62 -5.90 -7.53 30.73
CA LYS A 62 -6.71 -6.73 31.67
C LYS A 62 -8.17 -6.66 31.21
N ALA A 63 -8.41 -6.38 29.94
CA ALA A 63 -9.74 -6.32 29.37
C ALA A 63 -10.48 -7.67 29.50
N LYS A 64 -9.80 -8.78 29.20
CA LYS A 64 -10.36 -10.13 29.37
C LYS A 64 -10.72 -10.43 30.83
N ARG A 65 -9.87 -10.02 31.79
CA ARG A 65 -10.11 -10.24 33.22
C ARG A 65 -11.28 -9.42 33.75
N ASN A 66 -11.45 -8.21 33.24
CA ASN A 66 -12.50 -7.28 33.69
C ASN A 66 -13.78 -7.37 32.84
N ALA A 67 -13.82 -8.25 31.86
CA ALA A 67 -14.99 -8.41 30.98
C ALA A 67 -16.15 -9.05 31.77
N LYS A 68 -17.29 -8.36 31.81
CA LYS A 68 -18.53 -8.85 32.40
C LYS A 68 -19.15 -9.99 31.59
N ILE A 69 -18.90 -10.03 30.28
CA ILE A 69 -19.41 -11.05 29.36
C ILE A 69 -18.20 -11.69 28.67
N GLN A 70 -18.13 -13.01 28.69
CA GLN A 70 -17.12 -13.76 27.96
C GLN A 70 -17.72 -14.28 26.64
N LEU A 71 -17.15 -13.84 25.54
CA LEU A 71 -17.54 -14.30 24.20
C LEU A 71 -17.07 -15.74 23.98
N THR A 72 -17.90 -16.55 23.33
CA THR A 72 -17.51 -17.88 22.83
C THR A 72 -16.47 -17.76 21.70
N ALA A 73 -15.78 -18.85 21.38
CA ALA A 73 -14.81 -18.87 20.29
C ALA A 73 -15.43 -18.42 18.95
N SER A 74 -16.63 -18.92 18.64
CA SER A 74 -17.36 -18.56 17.41
C SER A 74 -17.69 -17.07 17.36
N GLN A 75 -18.18 -16.50 18.46
CA GLN A 75 -18.48 -15.07 18.56
C GLN A 75 -17.22 -14.20 18.38
N LYS A 76 -16.08 -14.61 18.95
CA LYS A 76 -14.80 -13.93 18.76
C LYS A 76 -14.38 -13.93 17.31
N THR A 77 -14.44 -15.08 16.64
CA THR A 77 -14.10 -15.20 15.21
C THR A 77 -15.02 -14.34 14.36
N SER A 78 -16.33 -14.35 14.64
CA SER A 78 -17.28 -13.49 13.91
C SER A 78 -16.97 -12.00 14.08
N VAL A 79 -16.68 -11.55 15.30
CA VAL A 79 -16.29 -10.16 15.57
C VAL A 79 -14.99 -9.80 14.85
N ILE A 80 -13.96 -10.65 14.92
CA ILE A 80 -12.69 -10.42 14.22
C ILE A 80 -12.90 -10.32 12.71
N LEU A 81 -13.62 -11.28 12.12
CA LEU A 81 -13.91 -11.24 10.68
C LEU A 81 -14.69 -10.00 10.27
N LYS A 82 -15.69 -9.61 11.06
CA LYS A 82 -16.45 -8.39 10.80
C LYS A 82 -15.58 -7.15 10.91
N THR A 83 -14.73 -7.03 11.93
CA THR A 83 -13.80 -5.93 12.11
C THR A 83 -12.78 -5.87 10.96
N VAL A 84 -12.19 -7.01 10.57
CA VAL A 84 -11.27 -7.06 9.44
C VAL A 84 -11.97 -6.63 8.14
N ALA A 85 -13.16 -7.13 7.89
CA ALA A 85 -13.90 -6.79 6.67
C ALA A 85 -14.36 -5.32 6.65
N SER A 86 -14.88 -4.80 7.78
CA SER A 86 -15.39 -3.42 7.82
C SER A 86 -14.28 -2.41 8.03
N ASP A 87 -13.42 -2.61 9.02
CA ASP A 87 -12.51 -1.54 9.48
C ASP A 87 -11.18 -1.57 8.74
N ILE A 88 -10.66 -2.75 8.42
CA ILE A 88 -9.41 -2.88 7.66
C ILE A 88 -9.69 -2.80 6.15
N ALA A 89 -10.54 -3.70 5.60
CA ALA A 89 -10.73 -3.74 4.15
C ALA A 89 -11.46 -2.52 3.60
N THR A 90 -12.47 -1.99 4.31
CA THR A 90 -13.19 -0.79 3.86
C THR A 90 -12.79 0.50 4.57
N THR A 91 -11.86 0.43 5.52
CA THR A 91 -11.38 1.58 6.31
C THR A 91 -12.53 2.41 6.92
N SER A 92 -13.54 1.72 7.46
CA SER A 92 -14.77 2.36 7.95
C SER A 92 -14.52 3.31 9.13
N GLU A 93 -13.45 3.11 9.90
CA GLU A 93 -13.03 3.98 11.00
C GLU A 93 -12.70 5.42 10.54
N LEU A 94 -12.32 5.61 9.27
CA LEU A 94 -12.07 6.95 8.71
C LEU A 94 -13.36 7.73 8.40
N GLY A 95 -14.53 7.18 8.74
CA GLY A 95 -15.82 7.76 8.48
C GLY A 95 -16.21 7.77 7.00
N ARG A 96 -17.27 8.50 6.67
CA ARG A 96 -17.75 8.67 5.28
C ARG A 96 -17.25 10.01 4.74
N GLY A 97 -16.14 10.02 4.01
CA GLY A 97 -15.65 11.29 3.48
C GLY A 97 -14.43 11.17 2.57
N LYS A 98 -13.94 12.31 2.14
CA LYS A 98 -12.79 12.45 1.23
C LYS A 98 -11.54 11.70 1.74
N ARG A 99 -11.30 11.73 3.06
CA ARG A 99 -10.19 11.06 3.72
C ARG A 99 -10.23 9.54 3.52
N ARG A 100 -11.42 8.93 3.65
CA ARG A 100 -11.60 7.49 3.40
C ARG A 100 -11.34 7.13 1.94
N VAL A 101 -11.89 7.91 1.01
CA VAL A 101 -11.69 7.67 -0.43
C VAL A 101 -10.21 7.76 -0.80
N ALA A 102 -9.50 8.80 -0.36
CA ALA A 102 -8.07 8.95 -0.60
C ALA A 102 -7.27 7.78 -0.03
N HIS A 103 -7.60 7.34 1.19
CA HIS A 103 -6.91 6.22 1.83
C HIS A 103 -7.18 4.88 1.11
N VAL A 104 -8.43 4.59 0.76
CA VAL A 104 -8.81 3.38 0.02
C VAL A 104 -8.10 3.32 -1.34
N LEU A 105 -8.11 4.43 -2.08
CA LEU A 105 -7.40 4.53 -3.35
C LEU A 105 -5.90 4.29 -3.18
N GLY A 106 -5.27 4.97 -2.22
CA GLY A 106 -3.84 4.81 -1.95
C GLY A 106 -3.49 3.38 -1.53
N MET A 107 -4.24 2.82 -0.58
CA MET A 107 -3.99 1.47 -0.06
C MET A 107 -4.13 0.39 -1.14
N TYR A 108 -5.29 0.33 -1.80
CA TYR A 108 -5.50 -0.69 -2.84
C TYR A 108 -4.66 -0.42 -4.08
N GLY A 109 -4.45 0.84 -4.43
CA GLY A 109 -3.55 1.21 -5.50
C GLY A 109 -2.15 0.69 -5.28
N THR A 110 -1.59 0.92 -4.09
CA THR A 110 -0.25 0.43 -3.71
C THR A 110 -0.19 -1.09 -3.71
N ILE A 111 -1.20 -1.79 -3.20
CA ILE A 111 -1.25 -3.26 -3.21
C ILE A 111 -1.23 -3.80 -4.65
N LEU A 112 -2.08 -3.27 -5.53
CA LEU A 112 -2.13 -3.68 -6.93
C LEU A 112 -0.81 -3.38 -7.65
N PHE A 113 -0.24 -2.22 -7.42
CA PHE A 113 1.05 -1.82 -7.97
C PHE A 113 2.17 -2.77 -7.53
N TRP A 114 2.25 -3.11 -6.24
CA TRP A 114 3.23 -4.05 -5.71
C TRP A 114 3.06 -5.46 -6.25
N ILE A 115 1.83 -5.98 -6.28
CA ILE A 115 1.55 -7.32 -6.82
C ILE A 115 1.96 -7.37 -8.29
N GLY A 116 1.55 -6.41 -9.10
CA GLY A 116 1.94 -6.33 -10.50
C GLY A 116 3.45 -6.24 -10.70
N SER A 117 4.13 -5.41 -9.90
CA SER A 117 5.60 -5.28 -9.94
C SER A 117 6.31 -6.60 -9.61
N VAL A 118 5.94 -7.23 -8.51
CA VAL A 118 6.55 -8.50 -8.07
C VAL A 118 6.36 -9.58 -9.13
N VAL A 119 5.14 -9.76 -9.62
CA VAL A 119 4.87 -10.79 -10.64
C VAL A 119 5.65 -10.52 -11.93
N MET A 120 5.67 -9.30 -12.42
CA MET A 120 6.38 -8.98 -13.67
C MET A 120 7.91 -9.10 -13.52
N ILE A 121 8.48 -8.72 -12.38
CA ILE A 121 9.92 -8.79 -12.13
C ILE A 121 10.39 -10.24 -11.89
N PHE A 122 9.58 -11.08 -11.22
CA PHE A 122 10.01 -12.44 -10.87
C PHE A 122 9.57 -13.50 -11.88
N CYS A 123 8.36 -13.36 -12.46
CA CYS A 123 7.81 -14.37 -13.36
C CYS A 123 8.03 -14.05 -14.85
N TYR A 124 8.13 -12.77 -15.20
CA TYR A 124 8.19 -12.31 -16.60
C TYR A 124 9.39 -11.38 -16.86
N SER A 125 10.53 -11.70 -16.29
CA SER A 125 11.77 -10.92 -16.47
C SER A 125 12.52 -11.21 -17.79
N ASN A 126 12.16 -12.30 -18.48
CA ASN A 126 12.81 -12.69 -19.73
C ASN A 126 12.06 -12.07 -20.92
N PRO A 127 12.76 -11.34 -21.82
CA PRO A 127 12.18 -10.78 -23.04
C PRO A 127 11.50 -11.79 -23.98
N SER A 128 11.91 -13.07 -23.90
CA SER A 128 11.33 -14.15 -24.72
C SER A 128 9.99 -14.66 -24.15
N SER A 129 9.65 -14.34 -22.92
CA SER A 129 8.38 -14.73 -22.31
C SER A 129 7.32 -13.64 -22.51
N GLU A 130 6.20 -13.98 -23.17
CA GLU A 130 5.09 -13.07 -23.29
C GLU A 130 4.46 -12.79 -21.92
N THR A 131 4.41 -11.53 -21.52
CA THR A 131 3.72 -11.12 -20.30
C THR A 131 2.23 -10.99 -20.58
N PRO A 132 1.33 -11.74 -19.88
CA PRO A 132 -0.10 -11.55 -20.03
C PRO A 132 -0.51 -10.10 -19.75
N SER A 133 -1.29 -9.50 -20.63
CA SER A 133 -1.69 -8.08 -20.58
C SER A 133 -2.37 -7.66 -19.28
N PHE A 134 -2.93 -8.61 -18.55
CA PHE A 134 -3.54 -8.41 -17.23
C PHE A 134 -2.58 -7.78 -16.21
N TRP A 135 -1.31 -8.20 -16.17
CA TRP A 135 -0.34 -7.71 -15.19
C TRP A 135 0.08 -6.26 -15.42
N PRO A 136 0.46 -5.85 -16.63
CA PRO A 136 0.70 -4.44 -16.91
C PRO A 136 -0.52 -3.56 -16.64
N ILE A 137 -1.73 -4.00 -16.99
CA ILE A 137 -2.96 -3.24 -16.70
C ILE A 137 -3.15 -3.03 -15.20
N ILE A 138 -3.07 -4.10 -14.40
CA ILE A 138 -3.16 -3.99 -12.92
C ILE A 138 -2.11 -3.03 -12.38
N TRP A 139 -0.89 -3.11 -12.87
CA TRP A 139 0.20 -2.24 -12.47
C TRP A 139 -0.10 -0.77 -12.75
N HIS A 140 -0.55 -0.44 -13.96
CA HIS A 140 -0.91 0.93 -14.32
C HIS A 140 -2.12 1.45 -13.55
N VAL A 141 -3.16 0.62 -13.37
CA VAL A 141 -4.33 0.96 -12.55
C VAL A 141 -3.91 1.20 -11.10
N GLY A 142 -3.07 0.32 -10.55
CA GLY A 142 -2.53 0.48 -9.20
C GLY A 142 -1.72 1.77 -9.04
N ALA A 143 -0.84 2.06 -10.00
CA ALA A 143 -0.07 3.31 -10.02
C ALA A 143 -0.98 4.55 -10.06
N LEU A 144 -1.97 4.56 -10.95
CA LEU A 144 -2.93 5.66 -11.06
C LEU A 144 -3.72 5.87 -9.75
N MET A 145 -4.22 4.79 -9.17
CA MET A 145 -4.95 4.86 -7.88
C MET A 145 -4.06 5.39 -6.76
N THR A 146 -2.79 4.95 -6.70
CA THR A 146 -1.81 5.42 -5.69
C THR A 146 -1.53 6.91 -5.87
N VAL A 147 -1.30 7.37 -7.11
CA VAL A 147 -1.04 8.78 -7.39
C VAL A 147 -2.25 9.64 -7.06
N LEU A 148 -3.45 9.22 -7.43
CA LEU A 148 -4.68 9.97 -7.13
C LEU A 148 -4.98 10.00 -5.63
N GLY A 149 -4.91 8.85 -4.95
CA GLY A 149 -5.18 8.74 -3.52
C GLY A 149 -4.11 9.43 -2.67
N GLY A 150 -2.85 9.16 -2.94
CA GLY A 150 -1.70 9.76 -2.25
C GLY A 150 -1.58 11.25 -2.52
N GLY A 151 -1.73 11.68 -3.77
CA GLY A 151 -1.72 13.10 -4.14
C GLY A 151 -2.87 13.87 -3.48
N TRP A 152 -4.08 13.29 -3.47
CA TRP A 152 -5.21 13.93 -2.76
C TRP A 152 -4.93 14.06 -1.27
N PHE A 153 -4.45 12.99 -0.63
CA PHE A 153 -4.07 13.06 0.78
C PHE A 153 -2.99 14.11 1.01
N TRP A 154 -1.93 14.08 0.21
CA TRP A 154 -0.78 14.95 0.37
C TRP A 154 -1.12 16.43 0.22
N PHE A 155 -1.84 16.81 -0.81
CA PHE A 155 -2.10 18.21 -1.10
C PHE A 155 -3.28 18.79 -0.32
N PHE A 156 -4.27 17.98 0.10
CA PHE A 156 -5.52 18.50 0.64
C PHE A 156 -5.93 17.95 2.01
N LEU A 157 -5.40 16.81 2.43
CA LEU A 157 -5.86 16.13 3.66
C LEU A 157 -4.80 16.02 4.74
N ARG A 158 -3.56 16.38 4.49
CA ARG A 158 -2.54 16.41 5.52
C ARG A 158 -2.90 17.44 6.60
N VAL A 159 -2.44 17.19 7.83
CA VAL A 159 -2.92 17.90 9.03
C VAL A 159 -2.73 19.40 8.94
N ASP A 160 -1.56 19.86 8.51
CA ASP A 160 -1.22 21.27 8.38
C ASP A 160 -2.10 22.02 7.36
N VAL A 161 -2.47 21.37 6.25
CA VAL A 161 -3.37 21.95 5.25
C VAL A 161 -4.82 21.90 5.70
N TYR A 162 -5.28 20.74 6.19
CA TYR A 162 -6.69 20.55 6.54
C TYR A 162 -7.10 21.19 7.86
N SER A 163 -6.26 21.09 8.88
CA SER A 163 -6.58 21.52 10.25
C SER A 163 -5.98 22.87 10.62
N GLU A 164 -4.80 23.20 10.07
CA GLU A 164 -4.08 24.44 10.36
C GLU A 164 -4.26 25.51 9.28
N ALA A 165 -5.07 25.21 8.24
CA ALA A 165 -5.37 26.11 7.11
C ALA A 165 -4.12 26.64 6.39
N GLN A 166 -3.03 25.88 6.39
CA GLN A 166 -1.84 26.24 5.64
C GLN A 166 -2.07 26.05 4.12
N PRO A 167 -1.40 26.83 3.27
CA PRO A 167 -1.52 26.67 1.82
C PRO A 167 -1.11 25.26 1.38
N TRP A 168 -1.84 24.67 0.44
CA TRP A 168 -1.60 23.32 -0.09
C TRP A 168 -0.20 23.15 -0.71
N TYR A 169 0.40 24.21 -1.18
CA TYR A 169 1.75 24.22 -1.79
C TYR A 169 2.89 24.41 -0.76
N ARG A 170 2.59 24.62 0.51
CA ARG A 170 3.61 24.74 1.55
C ARG A 170 4.20 23.37 1.83
N ILE A 171 5.45 23.19 1.44
CA ILE A 171 6.21 21.96 1.67
C ILE A 171 7.33 22.30 2.67
N ILE A 172 7.37 21.60 3.79
CA ILE A 172 8.42 21.70 4.79
C ILE A 172 9.46 20.60 4.61
N LYS A 173 10.63 20.71 5.26
CA LYS A 173 11.72 19.71 5.13
C LYS A 173 11.27 18.29 5.53
N ALA A 174 10.40 18.16 6.52
CA ALA A 174 9.83 16.87 6.92
C ALA A 174 8.99 16.24 5.82
N ASP A 175 8.26 17.04 5.06
CA ASP A 175 7.44 16.58 3.94
C ASP A 175 8.30 16.00 2.81
N LEU A 176 9.43 16.63 2.50
CA LEU A 176 10.38 16.14 1.49
C LEU A 176 11.04 14.81 1.88
N PHE A 177 11.10 14.50 3.16
CA PHE A 177 11.63 13.22 3.63
C PHE A 177 10.63 12.06 3.42
N VAL A 178 9.33 12.35 3.37
CA VAL A 178 8.25 11.36 3.24
C VAL A 178 7.80 11.16 1.78
N LEU A 179 8.07 12.14 0.89
CA LEU A 179 7.80 12.07 -0.55
C LEU A 179 8.80 11.17 -1.27
#